data_6cfec73192e2a93ed312a487e3e1510b
#
_entry.id   6cfec73192e2a93ed312a487e3e1510b
#
_cell.length_a   1.000
_cell.length_b   1.000
_cell.length_c   1.000
_cell.angle_alpha   90.00
_cell.angle_beta   90.00
_cell.angle_gamma   90.00
#
_symmetry.space_group_name_H-M   'P 1'
#
loop_
_entity.id
_entity.type
_entity.pdbx_description
1 polymer ?
#
loop_
_entity_poly.entity_id
_entity_poly.type
_entity_poly.pdbx_seq_one_letter_code
_entity_poly.pdbx_strand_id
1 'polypeptide(L)'
;MNAPISLLSIFFKLHMKDLLVTKKILNWYDLNKRLLPWRKNVSSQKRQYYTLVSEFMLQQTQVVTVIPFFNRFIKIIPNFESLANIQNKKLIKLWEGLGYYSRARNLKKTAQIVIKNFKGKLPNNFEDLISLPGIGNYTASAILAIAFNKPYIPLDGNIERVLKRYLYLKNEKDIRKDNLIKKKSIFGISSRSSDYAQALMELGAINL
;
A
#
# COMPACT_ATOMS: atom_id res chain seq x y z
N MET A 1 18.05 -45.60 12.36
CA MET A 1 18.89 -44.48 11.86
C MET A 1 18.01 -43.56 11.02
N ASN A 2 17.63 -42.43 11.58
CA ASN A 2 16.84 -41.46 10.83
C ASN A 2 17.79 -40.69 9.92
N ALA A 3 17.58 -40.76 8.61
CA ALA A 3 18.32 -39.95 7.64
C ALA A 3 18.15 -38.46 7.94
N PRO A 4 19.20 -37.63 7.86
CA PRO A 4 19.10 -36.21 8.10
C PRO A 4 18.16 -35.60 7.07
N ILE A 5 17.13 -34.93 7.54
CA ILE A 5 16.21 -34.13 6.70
C ILE A 5 17.08 -33.11 5.96
N SER A 6 17.20 -33.27 4.63
CA SER A 6 18.03 -32.37 3.83
C SER A 6 17.55 -30.94 3.91
N LEU A 7 18.47 -29.96 3.94
CA LEU A 7 18.17 -28.55 3.88
C LEU A 7 17.18 -28.21 2.76
N LEU A 8 17.24 -28.91 1.64
CA LEU A 8 16.29 -28.83 0.53
C LEU A 8 14.86 -29.22 0.94
N SER A 9 14.68 -30.25 1.78
CA SER A 9 13.33 -30.67 2.21
C SER A 9 12.71 -29.71 3.21
N ILE A 10 13.54 -29.05 4.04
CA ILE A 10 13.11 -27.97 4.95
C ILE A 10 12.73 -26.74 4.14
N PHE A 11 13.54 -26.35 3.16
CA PHE A 11 13.28 -25.22 2.25
C PHE A 11 12.00 -25.44 1.44
N PHE A 12 11.79 -26.64 0.93
CA PHE A 12 10.58 -27.02 0.19
C PHE A 12 9.33 -27.01 1.07
N LYS A 13 9.42 -27.49 2.31
CA LYS A 13 8.31 -27.44 3.29
C LYS A 13 7.94 -26.01 3.71
N LEU A 14 8.93 -25.14 3.92
CA LEU A 14 8.72 -23.73 4.22
C LEU A 14 8.04 -23.02 3.05
N HIS A 15 8.57 -23.23 1.83
CA HIS A 15 8.02 -22.59 0.63
C HIS A 15 6.58 -23.05 0.31
N MET A 16 6.27 -24.33 0.50
CA MET A 16 4.92 -24.88 0.35
C MET A 16 3.95 -24.31 1.41
N LYS A 17 4.43 -24.04 2.63
CA LYS A 17 3.63 -23.44 3.70
C LYS A 17 3.28 -21.99 3.36
N ASP A 18 4.21 -21.24 2.82
CA ASP A 18 4.04 -19.83 2.41
C ASP A 18 3.04 -19.72 1.24
N LEU A 19 3.12 -20.61 0.26
CA LEU A 19 2.17 -20.67 -0.86
C LEU A 19 0.74 -20.98 -0.39
N LEU A 20 0.59 -21.88 0.59
CA LEU A 20 -0.71 -22.24 1.14
C LEU A 20 -1.34 -21.06 1.91
N VAL A 21 -0.55 -20.36 2.71
CA VAL A 21 -0.99 -19.15 3.46
C VAL A 21 -1.41 -18.06 2.48
N THR A 22 -0.59 -17.76 1.48
CA THR A 22 -0.89 -16.77 0.45
C THR A 22 -2.20 -17.08 -0.28
N LYS A 23 -2.40 -18.34 -0.67
CA LYS A 23 -3.64 -18.80 -1.33
C LYS A 23 -4.87 -18.61 -0.44
N LYS A 24 -4.78 -18.99 0.85
CA LYS A 24 -5.89 -18.82 1.79
C LYS A 24 -6.25 -17.35 2.00
N ILE A 25 -5.26 -16.47 2.15
CA ILE A 25 -5.47 -15.02 2.32
C ILE A 25 -6.12 -14.42 1.07
N LEU A 26 -5.67 -14.78 -0.14
CA LEU A 26 -6.25 -14.29 -1.38
C LEU A 26 -7.67 -14.78 -1.59
N ASN A 27 -7.97 -16.06 -1.32
CA ASN A 27 -9.34 -16.60 -1.41
C ASN A 27 -10.27 -15.86 -0.44
N TRP A 28 -9.82 -15.63 0.78
CA TRP A 28 -10.58 -14.85 1.75
C TRP A 28 -10.81 -13.41 1.26
N TYR A 29 -9.78 -12.75 0.73
CA TYR A 29 -9.87 -11.40 0.21
C TYR A 29 -10.87 -11.28 -0.95
N ASP A 30 -10.88 -12.22 -1.88
CA ASP A 30 -11.81 -12.23 -3.01
C ASP A 30 -13.27 -12.21 -2.57
N LEU A 31 -13.57 -12.85 -1.43
CA LEU A 31 -14.93 -12.93 -0.87
C LEU A 31 -15.27 -11.75 0.07
N ASN A 32 -14.29 -11.16 0.74
CA ASN A 32 -14.53 -10.24 1.87
C ASN A 32 -14.02 -8.81 1.68
N LYS A 33 -13.33 -8.51 0.57
CA LYS A 33 -12.75 -7.19 0.33
C LYS A 33 -13.79 -6.07 0.30
N ARG A 34 -13.52 -4.97 0.97
CA ARG A 34 -14.34 -3.76 0.91
C ARG A 34 -14.30 -3.15 -0.51
N LEU A 35 -15.46 -2.70 -0.99
CA LEU A 35 -15.57 -1.96 -2.25
C LEU A 35 -15.15 -0.51 -2.03
N LEU A 36 -13.86 -0.22 -2.20
CA LEU A 36 -13.30 1.11 -2.03
C LEU A 36 -13.19 1.82 -3.39
N PRO A 37 -13.49 3.14 -3.47
CA PRO A 37 -13.54 3.88 -4.74
C PRO A 37 -12.19 3.91 -5.48
N TRP A 38 -11.06 3.83 -4.78
CA TRP A 38 -9.71 3.77 -5.37
C TRP A 38 -9.26 2.37 -5.82
N ARG A 39 -10.10 1.34 -5.56
CA ARG A 39 -9.87 -0.06 -6.00
C ARG A 39 -10.64 -0.43 -7.26
N LYS A 40 -11.31 0.51 -7.90
CA LYS A 40 -12.04 0.28 -9.14
C LYS A 40 -11.11 -0.24 -10.23
N ASN A 41 -11.65 -1.13 -11.09
CA ASN A 41 -10.94 -1.56 -12.28
C ASN A 41 -10.88 -0.40 -13.28
N VAL A 42 -9.70 0.16 -13.45
CA VAL A 42 -9.43 1.32 -14.30
C VAL A 42 -8.11 1.11 -15.06
N SER A 43 -7.81 1.96 -16.04
CA SER A 43 -6.54 1.92 -16.75
C SER A 43 -5.35 2.02 -15.80
N SER A 44 -4.20 1.49 -16.20
CA SER A 44 -2.96 1.51 -15.39
C SER A 44 -2.59 2.92 -14.93
N GLN A 45 -2.72 3.92 -15.78
CA GLN A 45 -2.42 5.31 -15.43
C GLN A 45 -3.39 5.87 -14.37
N LYS A 46 -4.69 5.59 -14.50
CA LYS A 46 -5.67 5.96 -13.47
C LYS A 46 -5.42 5.22 -12.15
N ARG A 47 -5.01 3.95 -12.20
CA ARG A 47 -4.65 3.18 -11.01
C ARG A 47 -3.50 3.82 -10.26
N GLN A 48 -2.43 4.22 -10.96
CA GLN A 48 -1.30 4.94 -10.36
C GLN A 48 -1.77 6.23 -9.66
N TYR A 49 -2.58 7.02 -10.32
CA TYR A 49 -3.11 8.26 -9.79
C TYR A 49 -4.02 8.03 -8.57
N TYR A 50 -4.95 7.08 -8.66
CA TYR A 50 -5.89 6.75 -7.57
C TYR A 50 -5.14 6.20 -6.35
N THR A 51 -4.15 5.35 -6.57
CA THR A 51 -3.31 4.83 -5.49
C THR A 51 -2.56 5.97 -4.81
N LEU A 52 -1.92 6.88 -5.56
CA LEU A 52 -1.21 8.00 -4.97
C LEU A 52 -2.16 8.89 -4.14
N VAL A 53 -3.29 9.30 -4.71
CA VAL A 53 -4.26 10.18 -4.02
C VAL A 53 -4.81 9.52 -2.77
N SER A 54 -5.22 8.24 -2.85
CA SER A 54 -5.75 7.53 -1.68
C SER A 54 -4.70 7.34 -0.59
N GLU A 55 -3.46 6.97 -0.94
CA GLU A 55 -2.38 6.82 0.04
C GLU A 55 -2.08 8.12 0.79
N PHE A 56 -2.07 9.27 0.09
CA PHE A 56 -1.91 10.57 0.76
C PHE A 56 -3.10 10.94 1.65
N MET A 57 -4.32 10.62 1.24
CA MET A 57 -5.52 10.88 2.05
C MET A 57 -5.59 9.98 3.28
N LEU A 58 -5.16 8.72 3.16
CA LEU A 58 -5.20 7.73 4.22
C LEU A 58 -4.11 7.92 5.28
N GLN A 59 -3.08 8.72 5.03
CA GLN A 59 -2.09 9.05 6.06
C GLN A 59 -2.80 9.65 7.29
N GLN A 60 -2.81 8.91 8.41
CA GLN A 60 -3.44 9.32 9.69
C GLN A 60 -4.94 9.66 9.59
N THR A 61 -5.65 9.12 8.60
CA THR A 61 -7.09 9.34 8.40
C THR A 61 -7.79 8.00 8.14
N GLN A 62 -8.94 7.79 8.77
CA GLN A 62 -9.71 6.55 8.62
C GLN A 62 -10.34 6.44 7.22
N VAL A 63 -10.46 5.20 6.74
CA VAL A 63 -11.02 4.88 5.40
C VAL A 63 -12.40 5.48 5.19
N VAL A 64 -13.28 5.35 6.18
CA VAL A 64 -14.67 5.88 6.11
C VAL A 64 -14.70 7.39 5.87
N THR A 65 -13.79 8.12 6.51
CA THR A 65 -13.64 9.56 6.32
C THR A 65 -13.10 9.90 4.92
N VAL A 66 -12.15 9.13 4.41
CA VAL A 66 -11.51 9.40 3.12
C VAL A 66 -12.44 9.18 1.93
N ILE A 67 -13.37 8.22 1.97
CA ILE A 67 -14.25 7.87 0.85
C ILE A 67 -14.94 9.08 0.20
N PRO A 68 -15.69 9.92 0.92
CA PRO A 68 -16.36 11.07 0.33
C PRO A 68 -15.39 12.13 -0.22
N PHE A 69 -14.25 12.34 0.44
CA PHE A 69 -13.22 13.27 -0.03
C PHE A 69 -12.57 12.78 -1.31
N PHE A 70 -12.21 11.50 -1.39
CA PHE A 70 -11.63 10.91 -2.59
C PHE A 70 -12.58 11.05 -3.79
N ASN A 71 -13.85 10.68 -3.63
CA ASN A 71 -14.84 10.77 -4.71
C ASN A 71 -15.00 12.21 -5.22
N ARG A 72 -15.09 13.19 -4.31
CA ARG A 72 -15.16 14.60 -4.69
C ARG A 72 -13.89 15.07 -5.38
N PHE A 73 -12.74 14.68 -4.85
CA PHE A 73 -11.43 15.08 -5.34
C PHE A 73 -11.19 14.60 -6.77
N ILE A 74 -11.36 13.30 -7.06
CA ILE A 74 -11.11 12.72 -8.39
C ILE A 74 -12.11 13.20 -9.46
N LYS A 75 -13.33 13.63 -9.05
CA LYS A 75 -14.29 14.24 -9.95
C LYS A 75 -13.82 15.61 -10.46
N ILE A 76 -13.13 16.39 -9.62
CA ILE A 76 -12.67 17.75 -9.93
C ILE A 76 -11.23 17.72 -10.46
N ILE A 77 -10.40 16.81 -9.96
CA ILE A 77 -8.99 16.67 -10.29
C ILE A 77 -8.76 15.21 -10.75
N PRO A 78 -9.03 14.88 -12.01
CA PRO A 78 -9.10 13.49 -12.46
C PRO A 78 -7.74 12.83 -12.78
N ASN A 79 -6.64 13.58 -12.82
CA ASN A 79 -5.33 13.10 -13.25
C ASN A 79 -4.18 13.96 -12.70
N PHE A 80 -2.92 13.52 -12.96
CA PHE A 80 -1.71 14.22 -12.53
C PHE A 80 -1.61 15.64 -13.09
N GLU A 81 -2.04 15.85 -14.32
CA GLU A 81 -1.94 17.13 -15.00
C GLU A 81 -2.84 18.18 -14.36
N SER A 82 -4.10 17.82 -14.12
CA SER A 82 -5.06 18.68 -13.39
C SER A 82 -4.56 18.99 -11.98
N LEU A 83 -3.93 18.01 -11.30
CA LEU A 83 -3.39 18.18 -9.95
C LEU A 83 -2.15 19.07 -9.93
N ALA A 84 -1.26 18.95 -10.90
CA ALA A 84 -0.07 19.78 -11.01
C ALA A 84 -0.42 21.26 -11.20
N ASN A 85 -1.48 21.53 -11.97
CA ASN A 85 -1.88 22.88 -12.40
C ASN A 85 -2.93 23.55 -11.51
N ILE A 86 -3.52 22.83 -10.53
CA ILE A 86 -4.57 23.42 -9.67
C ILE A 86 -4.05 24.59 -8.84
N GLN A 87 -4.85 25.62 -8.65
CA GLN A 87 -4.53 26.71 -7.72
C GLN A 87 -4.50 26.21 -6.28
N ASN A 88 -3.52 26.66 -5.47
CA ASN A 88 -3.38 26.24 -4.08
C ASN A 88 -4.63 26.48 -3.25
N LYS A 89 -5.29 27.64 -3.41
CA LYS A 89 -6.54 27.95 -2.70
C LYS A 89 -7.63 26.90 -2.98
N LYS A 90 -7.80 26.51 -4.24
CA LYS A 90 -8.78 25.48 -4.65
C LYS A 90 -8.41 24.08 -4.12
N LEU A 91 -7.12 23.72 -4.15
CA LEU A 91 -6.64 22.45 -3.59
C LEU A 91 -6.94 22.35 -2.09
N ILE A 92 -6.60 23.40 -1.33
CA ILE A 92 -6.82 23.43 0.13
C ILE A 92 -8.32 23.37 0.45
N LYS A 93 -9.17 24.06 -0.32
CA LYS A 93 -10.63 23.99 -0.15
C LYS A 93 -11.19 22.58 -0.38
N LEU A 94 -10.66 21.83 -1.37
CA LEU A 94 -11.04 20.43 -1.61
C LEU A 94 -10.56 19.47 -0.52
N TRP A 95 -9.50 19.84 0.19
CA TRP A 95 -8.91 19.04 1.27
C TRP A 95 -9.47 19.41 2.65
N GLU A 96 -10.23 20.49 2.76
CA GLU A 96 -10.79 21.00 4.01
C GLU A 96 -11.64 19.94 4.71
N GLY A 97 -11.32 19.64 5.97
CA GLY A 97 -11.93 18.59 6.77
C GLY A 97 -11.08 17.31 6.90
N LEU A 98 -10.07 17.07 6.02
CA LEU A 98 -9.12 15.95 6.19
C LEU A 98 -7.98 16.28 7.16
N GLY A 99 -7.69 17.56 7.40
CA GLY A 99 -6.55 17.98 8.22
C GLY A 99 -5.19 17.72 7.56
N TYR A 100 -4.11 18.04 8.30
CA TYR A 100 -2.72 17.83 7.84
C TYR A 100 -2.48 18.33 6.40
N TYR A 101 -2.71 19.58 6.15
CA TYR A 101 -2.68 20.24 4.82
C TYR A 101 -1.33 20.15 4.10
N SER A 102 -0.25 19.82 4.83
CA SER A 102 1.05 19.50 4.23
C SER A 102 0.96 18.32 3.25
N ARG A 103 0.07 17.35 3.50
CA ARG A 103 -0.19 16.23 2.59
C ARG A 103 -0.72 16.70 1.24
N ALA A 104 -1.71 17.60 1.24
CA ALA A 104 -2.24 18.16 0.00
C ALA A 104 -1.17 18.93 -0.80
N ARG A 105 -0.36 19.74 -0.11
CA ARG A 105 0.75 20.45 -0.74
C ARG A 105 1.80 19.52 -1.32
N ASN A 106 2.19 18.48 -0.58
CA ASN A 106 3.14 17.48 -1.04
C ASN A 106 2.58 16.66 -2.21
N LEU A 107 1.31 16.27 -2.15
CA LEU A 107 0.62 15.57 -3.25
C LEU A 107 0.66 16.40 -4.55
N LYS A 108 0.40 17.71 -4.48
CA LYS A 108 0.53 18.61 -5.65
C LYS A 108 1.97 18.70 -6.14
N LYS A 109 2.96 18.90 -5.24
CA LYS A 109 4.37 18.94 -5.60
C LYS A 109 4.81 17.65 -6.28
N THR A 110 4.38 16.50 -5.74
CA THR A 110 4.61 15.18 -6.34
C THR A 110 4.04 15.13 -7.76
N ALA A 111 2.80 15.58 -7.98
CA ALA A 111 2.21 15.62 -9.33
C ALA A 111 3.01 16.50 -10.29
N GLN A 112 3.49 17.65 -9.85
CA GLN A 112 4.34 18.54 -10.65
C GLN A 112 5.64 17.86 -11.08
N ILE A 113 6.31 17.15 -10.16
CA ILE A 113 7.53 16.39 -10.47
C ILE A 113 7.22 15.24 -11.43
N VAL A 114 6.11 14.51 -11.20
CA VAL A 114 5.67 13.41 -12.07
C VAL A 114 5.42 13.89 -13.49
N ILE A 115 4.79 15.04 -13.69
CA ILE A 115 4.61 15.62 -15.01
C ILE A 115 5.94 16.03 -15.63
N LYS A 116 6.79 16.75 -14.89
CA LYS A 116 8.04 17.32 -15.39
C LYS A 116 9.09 16.26 -15.70
N ASN A 117 9.29 15.30 -14.80
CA ASN A 117 10.43 14.38 -14.83
C ASN A 117 10.05 12.96 -15.30
N PHE A 118 8.77 12.55 -15.16
CA PHE A 118 8.33 11.18 -15.42
C PHE A 118 7.20 11.08 -16.46
N LYS A 119 7.03 12.12 -17.30
CA LYS A 119 6.06 12.13 -18.42
C LYS A 119 4.62 11.76 -17.98
N GLY A 120 4.21 12.20 -16.80
CA GLY A 120 2.86 11.98 -16.27
C GLY A 120 2.57 10.55 -15.76
N LYS A 121 3.60 9.73 -15.54
CA LYS A 121 3.50 8.39 -14.94
C LYS A 121 4.33 8.34 -13.66
N LEU A 122 3.84 7.66 -12.63
CA LEU A 122 4.67 7.45 -11.42
C LEU A 122 5.92 6.63 -11.77
N PRO A 123 7.07 6.94 -11.14
CA PRO A 123 8.22 6.05 -11.21
C PRO A 123 7.88 4.67 -10.64
N ASN A 124 8.46 3.63 -11.23
CA ASN A 124 8.17 2.25 -10.89
C ASN A 124 9.32 1.56 -10.13
N ASN A 125 10.19 2.34 -9.51
CA ASN A 125 11.25 1.87 -8.61
C ASN A 125 11.16 2.59 -7.26
N PHE A 126 11.80 2.01 -6.26
CA PHE A 126 11.68 2.46 -4.88
C PHE A 126 12.41 3.78 -4.64
N GLU A 127 13.59 3.92 -5.21
CA GLU A 127 14.50 5.05 -5.02
C GLU A 127 13.88 6.35 -5.57
N ASP A 128 13.35 6.32 -6.77
CA ASP A 128 12.65 7.47 -7.35
C ASP A 128 11.37 7.81 -6.59
N LEU A 129 10.62 6.81 -6.13
CA LEU A 129 9.40 7.06 -5.35
C LEU A 129 9.69 7.76 -4.02
N ILE A 130 10.69 7.31 -3.26
CA ILE A 130 11.03 7.95 -1.97
C ILE A 130 11.63 9.35 -2.13
N SER A 131 12.13 9.70 -3.32
CA SER A 131 12.60 11.07 -3.60
C SER A 131 11.45 12.07 -3.75
N LEU A 132 10.21 11.61 -3.95
CA LEU A 132 9.05 12.46 -4.13
C LEU A 132 8.51 13.01 -2.80
N PRO A 133 8.06 14.28 -2.76
CA PRO A 133 7.59 14.92 -1.54
C PRO A 133 6.43 14.18 -0.86
N GLY A 134 6.59 13.82 0.40
CA GLY A 134 5.55 13.15 1.20
C GLY A 134 5.43 11.65 0.98
N ILE A 135 6.33 11.04 0.20
CA ILE A 135 6.43 9.61 0.00
C ILE A 135 7.57 9.05 0.85
N GLY A 136 7.22 8.32 1.90
CA GLY A 136 8.16 7.55 2.71
C GLY A 136 8.18 6.07 2.31
N ASN A 137 8.98 5.28 3.02
CA ASN A 137 9.18 3.83 2.75
C ASN A 137 7.86 3.05 2.64
N TYR A 138 6.90 3.35 3.53
CA TYR A 138 5.58 2.73 3.48
C TYR A 138 4.85 3.07 2.18
N THR A 139 4.68 4.37 1.89
CA THR A 139 3.93 4.84 0.72
C THR A 139 4.56 4.37 -0.59
N ALA A 140 5.91 4.36 -0.69
CA ALA A 140 6.62 3.81 -1.84
C ALA A 140 6.32 2.32 -2.03
N SER A 141 6.40 1.52 -0.95
CA SER A 141 6.06 0.10 -0.98
C SER A 141 4.60 -0.15 -1.37
N ALA A 142 3.67 0.67 -0.85
CA ALA A 142 2.24 0.57 -1.18
C ALA A 142 1.98 0.88 -2.67
N ILE A 143 2.59 1.94 -3.20
CA ILE A 143 2.48 2.29 -4.62
C ILE A 143 3.03 1.15 -5.49
N LEU A 144 4.21 0.61 -5.18
CA LEU A 144 4.82 -0.48 -5.94
C LEU A 144 3.96 -1.74 -5.93
N ALA A 145 3.41 -2.10 -4.78
CA ALA A 145 2.52 -3.26 -4.69
C ALA A 145 1.19 -3.02 -5.42
N ILE A 146 0.49 -1.92 -5.10
CA ILE A 146 -0.89 -1.71 -5.51
C ILE A 146 -0.99 -1.20 -6.95
N ALA A 147 -0.20 -0.20 -7.33
CA ALA A 147 -0.28 0.39 -8.65
C ALA A 147 0.50 -0.39 -9.71
N PHE A 148 1.61 -1.04 -9.33
CA PHE A 148 2.51 -1.72 -10.25
C PHE A 148 2.54 -3.25 -10.11
N ASN A 149 1.76 -3.81 -9.17
CA ASN A 149 1.73 -5.25 -8.87
C ASN A 149 3.10 -5.86 -8.58
N LYS A 150 4.03 -5.07 -8.00
CA LYS A 150 5.36 -5.53 -7.62
C LYS A 150 5.35 -6.23 -6.25
N PRO A 151 6.27 -7.17 -5.98
CA PRO A 151 6.27 -7.99 -4.76
C PRO A 151 6.76 -7.21 -3.52
N TYR A 152 6.05 -6.15 -3.18
CA TYR A 152 6.29 -5.34 -1.98
C TYR A 152 5.19 -5.60 -0.95
N ILE A 153 5.57 -5.66 0.30
CA ILE A 153 4.64 -5.71 1.44
C ILE A 153 4.77 -4.38 2.21
N PRO A 154 3.83 -3.46 2.07
CA PRO A 154 3.86 -2.17 2.77
C PRO A 154 3.51 -2.37 4.24
N LEU A 155 4.48 -2.19 5.13
CA LEU A 155 4.28 -2.40 6.57
C LEU A 155 3.56 -1.19 7.19
N ASP A 156 2.23 -1.28 7.26
CA ASP A 156 1.37 -0.37 8.04
C ASP A 156 0.97 -0.99 9.38
N GLY A 157 0.20 -0.28 10.19
CA GLY A 157 -0.30 -0.78 11.47
C GLY A 157 -1.20 -2.02 11.36
N ASN A 158 -1.87 -2.22 10.21
CA ASN A 158 -2.70 -3.41 9.99
C ASN A 158 -1.83 -4.63 9.71
N ILE A 159 -0.88 -4.52 8.78
CA ILE A 159 0.06 -5.60 8.45
C ILE A 159 0.95 -5.92 9.65
N GLU A 160 1.37 -4.90 10.41
CA GLU A 160 2.08 -5.08 11.68
C GLU A 160 1.27 -5.93 12.67
N ARG A 161 -0.03 -5.67 12.80
CA ARG A 161 -0.94 -6.43 13.67
C ARG A 161 -1.08 -7.89 13.21
N VAL A 162 -1.21 -8.12 11.91
CA VAL A 162 -1.24 -9.47 11.32
C VAL A 162 0.06 -10.21 11.62
N LEU A 163 1.21 -9.58 11.40
CA LEU A 163 2.52 -10.18 11.68
C LEU A 163 2.68 -10.55 13.16
N LYS A 164 2.34 -9.63 14.07
CA LYS A 164 2.43 -9.89 15.51
C LYS A 164 1.60 -11.09 15.92
N ARG A 165 0.37 -11.20 15.42
CA ARG A 165 -0.53 -12.33 15.72
C ARG A 165 -0.05 -13.62 15.08
N TYR A 166 0.29 -13.60 13.80
CA TYR A 166 0.74 -14.78 13.07
C TYR A 166 2.03 -15.39 13.63
N LEU A 167 2.94 -14.56 14.12
CA LEU A 167 4.23 -14.97 14.68
C LEU A 167 4.19 -15.15 16.21
N TYR A 168 3.04 -14.95 16.86
CA TYR A 168 2.90 -15.00 18.33
C TYR A 168 3.92 -14.12 19.07
N LEU A 169 4.22 -12.93 18.53
CA LEU A 169 5.23 -12.03 19.10
C LEU A 169 4.72 -11.40 20.40
N LYS A 170 5.34 -11.79 21.51
CA LYS A 170 5.03 -11.27 22.86
C LYS A 170 6.10 -10.32 23.40
N ASN A 171 7.31 -10.37 22.85
CA ASN A 171 8.48 -9.63 23.34
C ASN A 171 8.57 -8.25 22.68
N GLU A 172 8.83 -7.20 23.48
CA GLU A 172 9.02 -5.83 22.96
C GLU A 172 10.15 -5.72 21.92
N LYS A 173 11.24 -6.50 22.08
CA LYS A 173 12.36 -6.54 21.11
C LYS A 173 11.92 -7.09 19.75
N ASP A 174 10.99 -8.06 19.74
CA ASP A 174 10.46 -8.66 18.52
C ASP A 174 9.41 -7.77 17.84
N ILE A 175 8.85 -6.84 18.59
CA ILE A 175 7.81 -5.91 18.15
C ILE A 175 8.41 -4.64 17.51
N ARG A 176 9.73 -4.41 17.64
CA ARG A 176 10.38 -3.26 17.01
C ARG A 176 10.17 -3.28 15.50
N LYS A 177 9.85 -2.13 14.94
CA LYS A 177 9.54 -1.95 13.52
C LYS A 177 10.60 -2.55 12.58
N ASP A 178 11.89 -2.44 12.93
CA ASP A 178 12.99 -2.98 12.13
C ASP A 178 12.97 -4.52 12.08
N ASN A 179 12.62 -5.18 13.19
CA ASN A 179 12.47 -6.63 13.23
C ASN A 179 11.23 -7.10 12.45
N LEU A 180 10.14 -6.34 12.51
CA LEU A 180 8.93 -6.62 11.73
C LEU A 180 9.17 -6.44 10.23
N ILE A 181 9.97 -5.45 9.81
CA ILE A 181 10.37 -5.27 8.42
C ILE A 181 11.13 -6.50 7.91
N LYS A 182 12.04 -7.05 8.70
CA LYS A 182 12.74 -8.30 8.36
C LYS A 182 11.82 -9.51 8.32
N LYS A 183 10.84 -9.58 9.22
CA LYS A 183 9.90 -10.69 9.33
C LYS A 183 8.78 -10.67 8.28
N LYS A 184 8.51 -9.53 7.64
CA LYS A 184 7.47 -9.44 6.59
C LYS A 184 7.72 -10.37 5.40
N SER A 185 8.97 -10.79 5.16
CA SER A 185 9.32 -11.75 4.11
C SER A 185 8.64 -13.11 4.28
N ILE A 186 8.17 -13.46 5.49
CA ILE A 186 7.45 -14.71 5.77
C ILE A 186 6.10 -14.80 5.03
N PHE A 187 5.55 -13.69 4.60
CA PHE A 187 4.31 -13.69 3.82
C PHE A 187 4.48 -14.16 2.37
N GLY A 188 5.71 -14.46 1.94
CA GLY A 188 5.98 -14.92 0.59
C GLY A 188 5.73 -13.88 -0.50
N ILE A 189 5.73 -14.35 -1.74
CA ILE A 189 5.51 -13.55 -2.94
C ILE A 189 4.27 -14.08 -3.65
N SER A 190 3.47 -13.18 -4.21
CA SER A 190 2.31 -13.53 -5.01
C SER A 190 2.39 -12.87 -6.39
N SER A 191 1.97 -13.58 -7.44
CA SER A 191 1.74 -12.98 -8.76
C SER A 191 0.63 -11.92 -8.73
N ARG A 192 -0.26 -11.99 -7.72
CA ARG A 192 -1.29 -11.00 -7.39
C ARG A 192 -0.82 -10.08 -6.26
N SER A 193 0.38 -9.48 -6.40
CA SER A 193 0.99 -8.66 -5.32
C SER A 193 0.11 -7.51 -4.87
N SER A 194 -0.61 -6.86 -5.79
CA SER A 194 -1.57 -5.79 -5.49
C SER A 194 -2.69 -6.29 -4.56
N ASP A 195 -3.32 -7.39 -4.94
CA ASP A 195 -4.41 -7.97 -4.13
C ASP A 195 -3.88 -8.49 -2.79
N TYR A 196 -2.70 -9.09 -2.80
CA TYR A 196 -2.11 -9.68 -1.60
C TYR A 196 -1.73 -8.62 -0.55
N ALA A 197 -1.12 -7.52 -0.96
CA ALA A 197 -0.82 -6.40 -0.07
C ALA A 197 -2.11 -5.82 0.54
N GLN A 198 -3.14 -5.61 -0.30
CA GLN A 198 -4.44 -5.12 0.17
C GLN A 198 -5.17 -6.14 1.05
N ALA A 199 -5.05 -7.43 0.77
CA ALA A 199 -5.61 -8.51 1.59
C ALA A 199 -5.04 -8.50 3.01
N LEU A 200 -3.72 -8.34 3.15
CA LEU A 200 -3.07 -8.23 4.44
C LEU A 200 -3.52 -7.00 5.23
N MET A 201 -3.71 -5.85 4.54
CA MET A 201 -4.25 -4.63 5.15
C MET A 201 -5.70 -4.84 5.62
N GLU A 202 -6.56 -5.47 4.79
CA GLU A 202 -7.95 -5.78 5.17
C GLU A 202 -8.02 -6.72 6.36
N LEU A 203 -7.24 -7.80 6.33
CA LEU A 203 -7.19 -8.78 7.41
C LEU A 203 -6.78 -8.14 8.73
N GLY A 204 -5.83 -7.20 8.69
CA GLY A 204 -5.42 -6.45 9.87
C GLY A 204 -6.39 -5.37 10.32
N ALA A 205 -7.26 -4.88 9.43
CA ALA A 205 -8.28 -3.89 9.75
C ALA A 205 -9.52 -4.51 10.43
N ILE A 206 -9.75 -5.80 10.23
CA ILE A 206 -10.79 -6.54 10.92
C ILE A 206 -10.30 -6.81 12.36
N ASN A 207 -11.07 -6.40 13.35
CA ASN A 207 -10.79 -6.74 14.73
C ASN A 207 -11.07 -8.24 14.95
N LEU A 208 -10.06 -9.05 14.70
CA LEU A 208 -10.02 -10.46 15.06
C LEU A 208 -9.50 -10.62 16.49
#